data_16e052cf53568be0a1dc74d3fc5d4579
#
_entry.id   16e052cf53568be0a1dc74d3fc5d4579
#
_cell.length_a   1.000
_cell.length_b   1.000
_cell.length_c   1.000
_cell.angle_alpha   90.00
_cell.angle_beta   90.00
_cell.angle_gamma   90.00
#
_symmetry.space_group_name_H-M   'P 1'
#
loop_
_entity.id
_entity.type
_entity.pdbx_description
1 polymer ?
#
loop_
_entity_poly.entity_id
_entity_poly.type
_entity_poly.pdbx_seq_one_letter_code
_entity_poly.pdbx_strand_id
1 'polypeptide(L)'
;MKQIWLVALVLAVLVNGSVTVAFAEEEPVAGMMAQKAVRGVANMGLGVVVEVPKTIYYDTLEDGPVYGLTVGVLEGLSWGIARTLTGLYEVVTFPFPVLEGHRPIYKPSYPFEAGKTDLAD
;
A
#
# COMPACT_ATOMS: atom_id res chain seq x y z
N MET A 1 -17.62 9.16 -18.41
CA MET A 1 -16.33 9.52 -19.03
C MET A 1 -15.67 10.73 -18.40
N LYS A 2 -16.40 11.81 -18.12
CA LYS A 2 -15.84 12.98 -17.42
C LYS A 2 -15.27 12.63 -16.05
N GLN A 3 -15.91 11.72 -15.32
CA GLN A 3 -15.45 11.30 -13.99
C GLN A 3 -14.12 10.56 -14.01
N ILE A 4 -13.86 9.79 -15.07
CA ILE A 4 -12.59 9.06 -15.24
C ILE A 4 -11.44 10.04 -15.41
N TRP A 5 -11.65 11.09 -16.20
CA TRP A 5 -10.63 12.12 -16.41
C TRP A 5 -10.33 12.90 -15.12
N LEU A 6 -11.36 13.17 -14.32
CA LEU A 6 -11.19 13.84 -13.04
C LEU A 6 -10.38 12.98 -12.07
N VAL A 7 -10.67 11.68 -12.00
CA VAL A 7 -9.91 10.75 -11.17
C VAL A 7 -8.47 10.66 -11.64
N ALA A 8 -8.25 10.54 -12.95
CA ALA A 8 -6.91 10.50 -13.52
C ALA A 8 -6.13 11.80 -13.22
N LEU A 9 -6.80 12.95 -13.32
CA LEU A 9 -6.19 14.24 -13.01
C LEU A 9 -5.80 14.33 -11.53
N VAL A 10 -6.69 13.92 -10.64
CA VAL A 10 -6.41 13.92 -9.19
C VAL A 10 -5.23 13.00 -8.87
N LEU A 11 -5.20 11.80 -9.45
CA LEU A 11 -4.09 10.87 -9.27
C LEU A 11 -2.78 11.46 -9.80
N ALA A 12 -2.82 12.08 -10.97
CA ALA A 12 -1.64 12.72 -11.56
C ALA A 12 -1.12 13.85 -10.66
N VAL A 13 -2.01 14.67 -10.12
CA VAL A 13 -1.63 15.76 -9.22
C VAL A 13 -1.01 15.21 -7.94
N LEU A 14 -1.61 14.15 -7.37
CA LEU A 14 -1.08 13.52 -6.15
C LEU A 14 0.31 12.95 -6.37
N VAL A 15 0.52 12.24 -7.48
CA VAL A 15 1.82 11.64 -7.81
C VAL A 15 2.86 12.75 -8.05
N ASN A 16 2.53 13.75 -8.84
CA ASN A 16 3.46 14.85 -9.14
C ASN A 16 3.76 15.67 -7.89
N GLY A 17 2.75 15.93 -7.07
CA GLY A 17 2.94 16.64 -5.80
C GLY A 17 3.86 15.90 -4.87
N SER A 18 3.70 14.59 -4.74
CA SER A 18 4.55 13.74 -3.90
C SER A 18 6.00 13.74 -4.39
N VAL A 19 6.21 13.61 -5.70
CA VAL A 19 7.55 13.64 -6.31
C VAL A 19 8.19 15.00 -6.10
N THR A 20 7.45 16.09 -6.31
CA THR A 20 7.97 17.45 -6.12
C THR A 20 8.42 17.66 -4.67
N VAL A 21 7.61 17.23 -3.71
CA VAL A 21 7.94 17.34 -2.29
C VAL A 21 9.20 16.53 -1.98
N ALA A 22 9.30 15.30 -2.50
CA ALA A 22 10.46 14.44 -2.27
C ALA A 22 11.75 15.04 -2.79
N PHE A 23 11.73 15.72 -3.94
CA PHE A 23 12.92 16.34 -4.52
C PHE A 23 13.25 17.72 -3.96
N ALA A 24 12.24 18.47 -3.56
CA ALA A 24 12.44 19.82 -3.05
C ALA A 24 12.85 19.87 -1.59
N GLU A 25 12.77 18.76 -0.90
CA GLU A 25 12.74 18.76 0.55
C GLU A 25 13.94 18.10 1.20
N GLU A 26 14.53 18.82 2.13
CA GLU A 26 15.59 18.30 2.99
C GLU A 26 15.05 17.94 4.38
N GLU A 27 13.83 18.36 4.72
CA GLU A 27 13.24 18.10 6.02
C GLU A 27 12.60 16.70 6.08
N PRO A 28 12.89 15.92 7.15
CA PRO A 28 12.36 14.54 7.29
C PRO A 28 10.83 14.47 7.27
N VAL A 29 10.14 15.48 7.79
CA VAL A 29 8.67 15.49 7.88
C VAL A 29 8.02 15.45 6.49
N ALA A 30 8.48 16.30 5.58
CA ALA A 30 7.94 16.34 4.23
C ALA A 30 8.25 15.05 3.46
N GLY A 31 9.45 14.48 3.67
CA GLY A 31 9.81 13.18 3.12
C GLY A 31 8.90 12.07 3.63
N MET A 32 8.58 12.08 4.91
CA MET A 32 7.65 11.10 5.51
C MET A 32 6.23 11.25 4.96
N MET A 33 5.75 12.48 4.76
CA MET A 33 4.46 12.72 4.13
C MET A 33 4.41 12.18 2.70
N ALA A 34 5.45 12.45 1.92
CA ALA A 34 5.56 11.96 0.55
C ALA A 34 5.58 10.43 0.51
N GLN A 35 6.34 9.79 1.39
CA GLN A 35 6.38 8.33 1.51
C GLN A 35 5.02 7.75 1.86
N LYS A 36 4.30 8.39 2.78
CA LYS A 36 2.95 7.95 3.17
C LYS A 36 1.99 8.03 1.99
N ALA A 37 2.03 9.12 1.21
CA ALA A 37 1.19 9.28 0.03
C ALA A 37 1.50 8.23 -1.03
N VAL A 38 2.77 8.00 -1.34
CA VAL A 38 3.21 7.00 -2.32
C VAL A 38 2.83 5.60 -1.86
N ARG A 39 3.06 5.30 -0.59
CA ARG A 39 2.69 4.02 0.00
C ARG A 39 1.19 3.79 -0.07
N GLY A 40 0.39 4.83 0.22
CA GLY A 40 -1.06 4.75 0.12
C GLY A 40 -1.54 4.44 -1.29
N VAL A 41 -0.98 5.12 -2.29
CA VAL A 41 -1.30 4.87 -3.70
C VAL A 41 -0.91 3.44 -4.09
N ALA A 42 0.28 2.98 -3.70
CA ALA A 42 0.75 1.63 -4.00
C ALA A 42 -0.16 0.57 -3.37
N ASN A 43 -0.51 0.74 -2.10
CA ASN A 43 -1.40 -0.21 -1.42
C ASN A 43 -2.81 -0.20 -2.01
N MET A 44 -3.32 0.98 -2.36
CA MET A 44 -4.64 1.11 -2.96
C MET A 44 -4.71 0.45 -4.34
N GLY A 45 -3.69 0.66 -5.18
CA GLY A 45 -3.66 0.16 -6.55
C GLY A 45 -3.21 -1.28 -6.68
N LEU A 46 -2.27 -1.72 -5.82
CA LEU A 46 -1.63 -3.04 -5.94
C LEU A 46 -2.03 -4.01 -4.84
N GLY A 47 -2.87 -3.58 -3.88
CA GLY A 47 -3.21 -4.38 -2.73
C GLY A 47 -3.67 -5.79 -3.08
N VAL A 48 -4.84 -5.90 -3.73
CA VAL A 48 -5.41 -7.22 -4.06
C VAL A 48 -4.57 -7.95 -5.10
N VAL A 49 -4.15 -7.23 -6.16
CA VAL A 49 -3.45 -7.82 -7.31
C VAL A 49 -2.14 -8.50 -6.90
N VAL A 50 -1.44 -7.95 -5.92
CA VAL A 50 -0.14 -8.48 -5.47
C VAL A 50 -0.29 -9.37 -4.24
N GLU A 51 -1.17 -9.01 -3.30
CA GLU A 51 -1.32 -9.77 -2.06
C GLU A 51 -1.82 -11.21 -2.28
N VAL A 52 -2.76 -11.41 -3.19
CA VAL A 52 -3.30 -12.75 -3.43
C VAL A 52 -2.21 -13.72 -3.91
N PRO A 53 -1.49 -13.45 -5.03
CA PRO A 53 -0.45 -14.37 -5.46
C PRO A 53 0.72 -14.46 -4.48
N LYS A 54 1.07 -13.37 -3.82
CA LYS A 54 2.13 -13.38 -2.82
C LYS A 54 1.79 -14.29 -1.63
N THR A 55 0.57 -14.19 -1.12
CA THR A 55 0.13 -15.00 0.01
C THR A 55 0.02 -16.48 -0.38
N ILE A 56 -0.49 -16.77 -1.57
CA ILE A 56 -0.52 -18.15 -2.08
C ILE A 56 0.89 -18.73 -2.14
N TYR A 57 1.83 -17.96 -2.64
CA TYR A 57 3.23 -18.41 -2.75
C TYR A 57 3.82 -18.76 -1.38
N TYR A 58 3.72 -17.85 -0.42
CA TYR A 58 4.30 -18.08 0.91
C TYR A 58 3.57 -19.17 1.69
N ASP A 59 2.25 -19.22 1.61
CA ASP A 59 1.48 -20.28 2.29
C ASP A 59 1.75 -21.64 1.67
N THR A 60 1.97 -21.72 0.36
CA THR A 60 2.36 -22.96 -0.32
C THR A 60 3.73 -23.44 0.17
N LEU A 61 4.68 -22.53 0.35
CA LEU A 61 6.00 -22.89 0.87
C LEU A 61 5.96 -23.37 2.31
N GLU A 62 5.11 -22.76 3.13
CA GLU A 62 5.02 -23.09 4.56
C GLU A 62 4.17 -24.33 4.83
N ASP A 63 3.01 -24.44 4.21
CA ASP A 63 1.97 -25.41 4.58
C ASP A 63 1.49 -26.29 3.41
N GLY A 64 2.11 -26.15 2.23
CA GLY A 64 1.83 -26.97 1.07
C GLY A 64 0.82 -26.36 0.11
N PRO A 65 0.70 -26.94 -1.13
CA PRO A 65 -0.09 -26.32 -2.20
C PRO A 65 -1.60 -26.34 -1.94
N VAL A 66 -2.13 -27.33 -1.23
CA VAL A 66 -3.57 -27.34 -0.91
C VAL A 66 -3.92 -26.19 0.01
N TYR A 67 -3.10 -25.96 1.04
CA TYR A 67 -3.28 -24.83 1.95
C TYR A 67 -3.13 -23.49 1.21
N GLY A 68 -2.08 -23.36 0.41
CA GLY A 68 -1.82 -22.14 -0.35
C GLY A 68 -2.94 -21.77 -1.31
N LEU A 69 -3.51 -22.77 -2.00
CA LEU A 69 -4.57 -22.52 -2.98
C LEU A 69 -5.97 -22.33 -2.36
N THR A 70 -6.15 -22.69 -1.11
CA THR A 70 -7.43 -22.53 -0.39
C THR A 70 -7.35 -21.38 0.61
N VAL A 71 -6.68 -21.58 1.73
CA VAL A 71 -6.54 -20.58 2.78
C VAL A 71 -5.73 -19.38 2.30
N GLY A 72 -4.70 -19.62 1.48
CA GLY A 72 -3.86 -18.54 0.92
C GLY A 72 -4.65 -17.56 0.07
N VAL A 73 -5.63 -18.03 -0.71
CA VAL A 73 -6.49 -17.13 -1.49
C VAL A 73 -7.33 -16.25 -0.57
N LEU A 74 -7.96 -16.85 0.44
CA LEU A 74 -8.79 -16.11 1.39
C LEU A 74 -7.96 -15.12 2.20
N GLU A 75 -6.79 -15.53 2.67
CA GLU A 75 -5.86 -14.69 3.42
C GLU A 75 -5.33 -13.55 2.56
N GLY A 76 -4.94 -13.85 1.32
CA GLY A 76 -4.46 -12.84 0.36
C GLY A 76 -5.52 -11.82 0.00
N LEU A 77 -6.77 -12.26 -0.20
CA LEU A 77 -7.89 -11.34 -0.43
C LEU A 77 -8.13 -10.44 0.77
N SER A 78 -8.06 -11.01 1.97
CA SER A 78 -8.27 -10.24 3.21
C SER A 78 -7.20 -9.15 3.36
N TRP A 79 -5.92 -9.52 3.21
CA TRP A 79 -4.83 -8.55 3.27
C TRP A 79 -4.86 -7.55 2.13
N GLY A 80 -5.23 -8.00 0.92
CA GLY A 80 -5.35 -7.13 -0.24
C GLY A 80 -6.41 -6.06 -0.05
N ILE A 81 -7.60 -6.45 0.43
CA ILE A 81 -8.68 -5.52 0.74
C ILE A 81 -8.25 -4.56 1.85
N ALA A 82 -7.64 -5.09 2.91
CA ALA A 82 -7.15 -4.28 4.01
C ALA A 82 -6.13 -3.24 3.53
N ARG A 83 -5.18 -3.64 2.69
CA ARG A 83 -4.19 -2.71 2.11
C ARG A 83 -4.84 -1.66 1.23
N THR A 84 -5.85 -2.03 0.43
CA THR A 84 -6.55 -1.10 -0.44
C THR A 84 -7.27 -0.03 0.38
N LEU A 85 -8.00 -0.44 1.41
CA LEU A 85 -8.71 0.49 2.29
C LEU A 85 -7.75 1.37 3.10
N THR A 86 -6.68 0.77 3.63
CA THR A 86 -5.65 1.51 4.36
C THR A 86 -4.89 2.45 3.44
N GLY A 87 -4.64 2.03 2.20
CA GLY A 87 -3.99 2.89 1.20
C GLY A 87 -4.80 4.14 0.92
N LEU A 88 -6.12 3.98 0.78
CA LEU A 88 -7.01 5.13 0.62
C LEU A 88 -6.94 6.05 1.84
N TYR A 89 -6.97 5.48 3.04
CA TYR A 89 -6.83 6.23 4.28
C TYR A 89 -5.50 7.00 4.32
N GLU A 90 -4.40 6.36 3.94
CA GLU A 90 -3.08 7.01 3.93
C GLU A 90 -3.00 8.15 2.90
N VAL A 91 -3.63 7.99 1.74
CA VAL A 91 -3.67 9.05 0.71
C VAL A 91 -4.45 10.25 1.22
N VAL A 92 -5.58 10.01 1.89
CA VAL A 92 -6.41 11.09 2.44
C VAL A 92 -5.72 11.81 3.59
N THR A 93 -4.97 11.08 4.40
CA THR A 93 -4.34 11.60 5.62
C THR A 93 -2.84 11.79 5.51
N PHE A 94 -2.26 11.80 4.29
CA PHE A 94 -0.81 11.82 4.14
C PHE A 94 -0.11 13.01 4.84
N PRO A 95 -0.71 14.23 4.92
CA PRO A 95 -0.04 15.33 5.61
C PRO A 95 -0.15 15.24 7.13
N PHE A 96 -0.98 14.33 7.66
CA PHE A 96 -1.20 14.20 9.09
C PHE A 96 -0.50 12.97 9.64
N PRO A 97 0.33 13.12 10.71
CA PRO A 97 1.03 11.99 11.30
C PRO A 97 0.11 11.22 12.26
N VAL A 98 -0.82 10.44 11.73
CA VAL A 98 -1.74 9.63 12.53
C VAL A 98 -0.96 8.60 13.35
N LEU A 99 0.06 7.97 12.70
CA LEU A 99 1.04 7.16 13.40
C LEU A 99 2.33 7.94 13.53
N GLU A 100 3.08 7.67 14.60
CA GLU A 100 4.32 8.37 14.88
C GLU A 100 5.28 8.27 13.69
N GLY A 101 5.78 9.43 13.22
CA GLY A 101 6.69 9.51 12.10
C GLY A 101 6.11 9.10 10.76
N HIS A 102 4.79 9.14 10.61
CA HIS A 102 4.08 8.69 9.39
C HIS A 102 4.45 7.23 9.02
N ARG A 103 4.72 6.40 10.02
CA ARG A 103 5.17 5.03 9.81
C ARG A 103 4.11 4.18 9.11
N PRO A 104 4.50 3.13 8.39
CA PRO A 104 3.55 2.24 7.74
C PRO A 104 2.75 1.41 8.75
N ILE A 105 1.53 1.06 8.35
CA ILE A 105 0.63 0.24 9.17
C ILE A 105 0.96 -1.25 8.98
N TYR A 106 1.40 -1.63 7.79
CA TYR A 106 1.72 -3.01 7.45
C TYR A 106 3.20 -3.21 7.19
N LYS A 107 3.65 -4.42 7.41
CA LYS A 107 4.96 -4.88 6.95
C LYS A 107 4.75 -6.04 5.95
N PRO A 108 5.40 -6.06 4.78
CA PRO A 108 6.22 -4.95 4.27
C PRO A 108 5.37 -3.72 3.96
N SER A 109 6.01 -2.58 3.85
CA SER A 109 5.32 -1.30 3.60
C SER A 109 4.56 -1.29 2.29
N TYR A 110 5.09 -1.97 1.29
CA TYR A 110 4.50 -2.07 -0.05
C TYR A 110 4.15 -3.52 -0.35
N PRO A 111 3.03 -3.76 -1.07
CA PRO A 111 2.61 -5.14 -1.36
C PRO A 111 3.59 -5.91 -2.23
N PHE A 112 4.38 -5.22 -3.06
CA PHE A 112 5.35 -5.86 -3.94
C PHE A 112 6.67 -6.21 -3.26
N GLU A 113 6.88 -5.81 -2.01
CA GLU A 113 8.07 -6.20 -1.26
C GLU A 113 7.96 -7.65 -0.79
N ALA A 114 9.12 -8.30 -0.60
CA ALA A 114 9.18 -9.69 -0.16
C ALA A 114 8.63 -9.86 1.26
N GLY A 115 8.02 -10.99 1.50
CA GLY A 115 7.49 -11.36 2.82
C GLY A 115 5.98 -11.29 2.90
N LYS A 116 5.39 -12.11 3.79
CA LYS A 116 3.95 -12.09 4.04
C LYS A 116 3.55 -10.79 4.73
N THR A 117 2.36 -10.30 4.40
CA THR A 117 1.81 -9.11 5.02
C THR A 117 1.37 -9.40 6.46
N ASP A 118 1.72 -8.50 7.34
CA ASP A 118 1.30 -8.52 8.74
C ASP A 118 1.25 -7.07 9.23
N LEU A 119 0.75 -6.87 10.45
CA LEU A 119 0.76 -5.55 11.06
C LEU A 119 2.18 -5.18 11.47
N ALA A 120 2.56 -3.93 11.24
CA ALA A 120 3.86 -3.42 11.67
C ALA A 120 3.90 -3.28 13.19
N ASP A 121 5.06 -3.56 13.77
CA ASP A 121 5.28 -3.48 15.21
C ASP A 121 5.24 -2.05 15.75
#